data_10f930ed8f3ffa61a8a59382c438dca5
#
_entry.id   10f930ed8f3ffa61a8a59382c438dca5
#
_cell.length_a   1.000
_cell.length_b   1.000
_cell.length_c   1.000
_cell.angle_alpha   90.00
_cell.angle_beta   90.00
_cell.angle_gamma   90.00
#
_symmetry.space_group_name_H-M   'P 1'
#
loop_
_entity.id
_entity.type
_entity.pdbx_description
1 polymer ?
#
loop_
_entity_poly.entity_id
_entity_poly.type
_entity_poly.pdbx_seq_one_letter_code
_entity_poly.pdbx_strand_id
1 'polypeptide(L)'
;MSSCLAPSRPALYDRASPMRRLAWCLTVVAIILAAAPAQAQLFVASRPDPPFTVGPLMVRATVTEGPGPVPVVVGFSLQLAPNRSPADVAQDVFLLWPGEVVNAAPDRKADATLARYVTDQGFEITGEGHVKLVARNLGDAGTVEALPSGAPFVTFVQTGPLGLSGPATFVRIPWTPRLADRSWLMELTLDTAGLIKPVKVGWAERLVRGTHYRVAVGFHEVRDRPLFPMYFAHRDRVVRLADAPAELVVQFPQSDRLKIDDVYPPTAIRRLSETLETTEVVSLFLDRSDGITPQQLAVQFGYFSRTQTVLLVAAPLLLFALGQAMGPLLGRGLLRLIDAVSARLQLGGWRLGGRDRQQGVILPRETLERLAPGKTTREEVLRLCGTEMERQDQLSGRTTLIYRGRRLVPEAHHVFGWLSTVRRWDVERHEVRIELDGDLVRDVQAEVRRYRLGAEEAR
;
A
#
# COMPACT_ATOMS: atom_id res chain seq x y z
N MET A 1 -14.24 -46.55 42.86
CA MET A 1 -12.91 -46.55 42.23
C MET A 1 -13.09 -46.91 40.76
N SER A 2 -13.17 -45.95 39.87
CA SER A 2 -13.15 -46.16 38.43
C SER A 2 -12.68 -44.87 37.79
N SER A 3 -11.44 -44.91 37.28
CA SER A 3 -10.77 -43.86 36.58
C SER A 3 -11.21 -43.78 35.10
N CYS A 4 -11.86 -42.69 34.71
CA CYS A 4 -12.13 -42.41 33.29
C CYS A 4 -10.92 -41.71 32.66
N LEU A 5 -10.27 -42.41 31.73
CA LEU A 5 -9.28 -41.91 30.80
C LEU A 5 -9.97 -41.14 29.70
N ALA A 6 -9.63 -39.88 29.53
CA ALA A 6 -10.00 -39.04 28.38
C ALA A 6 -9.10 -39.30 27.21
N PRO A 7 -9.58 -39.35 25.95
CA PRO A 7 -8.74 -39.53 24.78
C PRO A 7 -8.03 -38.22 24.40
N SER A 8 -6.71 -38.31 24.28
CA SER A 8 -5.83 -37.27 23.75
C SER A 8 -6.07 -37.04 22.27
N ARG A 9 -6.39 -35.80 21.87
CA ARG A 9 -6.44 -35.35 20.46
C ARG A 9 -5.02 -35.26 19.90
N PRO A 10 -4.75 -35.80 18.71
CA PRO A 10 -3.47 -35.59 18.05
C PRO A 10 -3.37 -34.17 17.51
N ALA A 11 -2.30 -33.46 17.90
CA ALA A 11 -1.93 -32.18 17.34
C ALA A 11 -1.54 -32.35 15.86
N LEU A 12 -2.36 -31.85 14.96
CA LEU A 12 -2.04 -31.68 13.54
C LEU A 12 -0.96 -30.60 13.39
N TYR A 13 0.28 -31.02 13.45
CA TYR A 13 1.44 -30.20 13.07
C TYR A 13 1.47 -30.09 11.55
N ASP A 14 0.97 -28.96 11.05
CA ASP A 14 1.01 -28.63 9.61
C ASP A 14 2.46 -28.44 9.18
N ARG A 15 3.04 -29.49 8.60
CA ARG A 15 4.37 -29.45 7.99
C ARG A 15 4.31 -28.63 6.69
N ALA A 16 4.34 -27.31 6.82
CA ALA A 16 4.59 -26.44 5.68
C ALA A 16 5.84 -26.91 4.96
N SER A 17 5.71 -27.28 3.68
CA SER A 17 6.78 -27.85 2.88
C SER A 17 8.02 -26.95 2.88
N PRO A 18 9.25 -27.51 2.90
CA PRO A 18 10.49 -26.72 2.95
C PRO A 18 10.60 -25.71 1.80
N MET A 19 9.97 -25.98 0.66
CA MET A 19 9.89 -25.04 -0.46
C MET A 19 9.09 -23.77 -0.14
N ARG A 20 8.02 -23.84 0.65
CA ARG A 20 7.28 -22.65 1.08
C ARG A 20 8.10 -21.78 2.04
N ARG A 21 8.88 -22.39 2.93
CA ARG A 21 9.79 -21.65 3.83
C ARG A 21 10.94 -21.00 3.05
N LEU A 22 11.49 -21.68 2.05
CA LEU A 22 12.53 -21.12 1.18
C LEU A 22 11.99 -19.95 0.34
N ALA A 23 10.79 -20.08 -0.23
CA ALA A 23 10.13 -19.00 -0.95
C ALA A 23 9.85 -17.79 -0.06
N TRP A 24 9.42 -18.01 1.18
CA TRP A 24 9.21 -16.93 2.17
C TRP A 24 10.53 -16.24 2.55
N CYS A 25 11.59 -16.99 2.80
CA CYS A 25 12.91 -16.43 3.08
C CYS A 25 13.48 -15.65 1.89
N LEU A 26 13.32 -16.15 0.68
CA LEU A 26 13.73 -15.43 -0.54
C LEU A 26 12.92 -14.15 -0.77
N THR A 27 11.63 -14.16 -0.47
CA THR A 27 10.77 -12.95 -0.57
C THR A 27 11.16 -11.92 0.48
N VAL A 28 11.42 -12.32 1.71
CA VAL A 28 11.90 -11.43 2.78
C VAL A 28 13.28 -10.86 2.46
N VAL A 29 14.21 -11.68 1.95
CA VAL A 29 15.54 -11.22 1.50
C VAL A 29 15.42 -10.27 0.31
N ALA A 30 14.51 -10.53 -0.65
CA ALA A 30 14.26 -9.64 -1.78
C ALA A 30 13.65 -8.30 -1.34
N ILE A 31 12.77 -8.29 -0.34
CA ILE A 31 12.21 -7.06 0.25
C ILE A 31 13.30 -6.26 0.98
N ILE A 32 14.19 -6.91 1.72
CA ILE A 32 15.33 -6.25 2.40
C ILE A 32 16.33 -5.68 1.38
N LEU A 33 16.58 -6.37 0.27
CA LEU A 33 17.46 -5.91 -0.81
C LEU A 33 16.83 -4.82 -1.69
N ALA A 34 15.51 -4.68 -1.69
CA ALA A 34 14.79 -3.64 -2.43
C ALA A 34 14.64 -2.31 -1.68
N ALA A 35 15.14 -2.21 -0.44
CA ALA A 35 15.22 -0.92 0.25
C ALA A 35 16.16 -0.01 -0.55
N ALA A 36 15.59 1.01 -1.23
CA ALA A 36 16.38 2.00 -1.94
C ALA A 36 17.34 2.66 -0.95
N PRO A 37 18.63 2.80 -1.30
CA PRO A 37 19.61 3.41 -0.40
C PRO A 37 19.13 4.82 -0.02
N ALA A 38 19.10 5.08 1.27
CA ALA A 38 18.82 6.38 1.80
C ALA A 38 19.98 7.32 1.46
N GLN A 39 19.68 8.52 1.02
CA GLN A 39 20.68 9.55 0.77
C GLN A 39 20.83 10.39 2.03
N ALA A 40 21.94 10.27 2.70
CA ALA A 40 22.22 10.99 3.94
C ALA A 40 23.55 11.74 3.87
N GLN A 41 23.56 12.88 4.50
CA GLN A 41 24.72 13.77 4.61
C GLN A 41 25.51 13.53 5.89
N LEU A 42 26.78 13.87 5.85
CA LEU A 42 27.71 13.75 6.96
C LEU A 42 28.62 14.97 7.04
N PHE A 43 28.77 15.56 8.24
CA PHE A 43 29.78 16.59 8.49
C PHE A 43 31.06 15.97 9.04
N VAL A 44 32.18 16.39 8.47
CA VAL A 44 33.52 15.94 8.84
C VAL A 44 34.43 17.15 9.09
N ALA A 45 35.15 17.15 10.18
CA ALA A 45 36.12 18.19 10.48
C ALA A 45 37.47 17.92 9.80
N SER A 46 38.29 18.92 9.60
CA SER A 46 39.64 18.75 9.06
C SER A 46 40.61 18.06 10.03
N ARG A 47 40.37 18.14 11.33
CA ARG A 47 41.18 17.53 12.39
C ARG A 47 40.38 16.50 13.18
N PRO A 48 41.03 15.47 13.74
CA PRO A 48 40.41 14.52 14.65
C PRO A 48 39.80 15.17 15.90
N ASP A 49 38.80 14.50 16.47
CA ASP A 49 38.13 14.90 17.72
C ASP A 49 37.69 16.35 17.74
N PRO A 50 36.81 16.79 16.83
CA PRO A 50 36.43 18.19 16.70
C PRO A 50 35.80 18.70 18.01
N PRO A 51 36.28 19.86 18.52
CA PRO A 51 35.80 20.48 19.76
C PRO A 51 34.49 21.27 19.57
N PHE A 52 33.69 20.88 18.60
CA PHE A 52 32.39 21.47 18.27
C PHE A 52 31.40 20.42 17.74
N THR A 53 30.13 20.79 17.77
CA THR A 53 29.00 20.00 17.25
C THR A 53 28.23 20.83 16.24
N VAL A 54 27.46 20.18 15.36
CA VAL A 54 26.59 20.87 14.39
C VAL A 54 25.19 21.05 14.98
N GLY A 55 24.69 22.28 14.93
CA GLY A 55 23.33 22.64 15.32
C GLY A 55 23.14 24.10 15.69
N PRO A 56 21.97 24.67 15.43
CA PRO A 56 20.82 24.07 14.73
C PRO A 56 21.16 23.57 13.33
N LEU A 57 20.40 22.56 12.86
CA LEU A 57 20.57 21.99 11.52
C LEU A 57 19.22 21.93 10.83
N MET A 58 19.12 22.44 9.61
CA MET A 58 17.95 22.33 8.77
C MET A 58 18.36 21.88 7.36
N VAL A 59 17.83 20.78 6.88
CA VAL A 59 18.04 20.30 5.51
C VAL A 59 16.72 20.37 4.79
N ARG A 60 16.61 21.26 3.83
CA ARG A 60 15.38 21.53 3.10
C ARG A 60 15.54 21.23 1.62
N ALA A 61 14.87 20.20 1.14
CA ALA A 61 14.78 19.85 -0.27
C ALA A 61 13.49 20.42 -0.87
N THR A 62 13.58 21.13 -1.98
CA THR A 62 12.42 21.68 -2.70
C THR A 62 12.18 20.86 -3.95
N VAL A 63 11.10 20.07 -3.94
CA VAL A 63 10.75 19.11 -5.00
C VAL A 63 9.76 19.74 -5.95
N THR A 64 10.15 19.90 -7.21
CA THR A 64 9.28 20.37 -8.30
C THR A 64 8.75 19.18 -9.11
N GLU A 65 7.76 19.44 -9.98
CA GLU A 65 7.19 18.41 -10.85
C GLU A 65 8.26 17.91 -11.86
N GLY A 66 8.62 16.63 -11.76
CA GLY A 66 9.53 15.95 -12.69
C GLY A 66 10.88 15.54 -12.07
N PRO A 67 11.65 14.70 -12.80
CA PRO A 67 12.93 14.16 -12.34
C PRO A 67 14.12 15.09 -12.64
N GLY A 68 14.03 16.36 -12.26
CA GLY A 68 15.12 17.33 -12.41
C GLY A 68 16.05 17.38 -11.20
N PRO A 69 17.12 18.22 -11.26
CA PRO A 69 17.90 18.57 -10.09
C PRO A 69 17.00 19.17 -9.00
N VAL A 70 17.25 18.79 -7.77
CA VAL A 70 16.49 19.26 -6.60
C VAL A 70 17.32 20.28 -5.86
N PRO A 71 16.84 21.52 -5.70
CA PRO A 71 17.47 22.49 -4.83
C PRO A 71 17.37 22.03 -3.38
N VAL A 72 18.51 21.90 -2.73
CA VAL A 72 18.62 21.58 -1.31
C VAL A 72 19.36 22.69 -0.60
N VAL A 73 18.74 23.21 0.45
CA VAL A 73 19.36 24.20 1.34
C VAL A 73 19.73 23.51 2.63
N VAL A 74 21.02 23.51 2.96
CA VAL A 74 21.54 23.02 4.22
C VAL A 74 21.86 24.21 5.10
N GLY A 75 21.01 24.49 6.09
CA GLY A 75 21.18 25.51 7.09
C GLY A 75 21.82 24.92 8.36
N PHE A 76 22.93 25.48 8.84
CA PHE A 76 23.61 24.96 10.03
C PHE A 76 24.46 26.03 10.72
N SER A 77 24.76 25.79 11.98
CA SER A 77 25.82 26.50 12.73
C SER A 77 26.63 25.50 13.53
N LEU A 78 27.76 25.95 14.09
CA LEU A 78 28.59 25.12 14.95
C LEU A 78 28.45 25.58 16.40
N GLN A 79 28.27 24.65 17.31
CA GLN A 79 28.29 24.89 18.73
C GLN A 79 29.63 24.46 19.29
N LEU A 80 30.36 25.39 19.85
CA LEU A 80 31.65 25.13 20.49
C LEU A 80 31.48 24.44 21.83
N ALA A 81 32.42 23.57 22.15
CA ALA A 81 32.54 23.03 23.49
C ALA A 81 32.74 24.19 24.54
N PRO A 82 32.28 24.00 25.77
CA PRO A 82 32.48 25.01 26.83
C PRO A 82 33.95 25.43 26.95
N ASN A 83 34.19 26.71 27.16
CA ASN A 83 35.52 27.31 27.33
C ASN A 83 36.47 27.28 26.10
N ARG A 84 35.91 27.15 24.90
CA ARG A 84 36.64 27.25 23.63
C ARG A 84 36.30 28.55 22.93
N SER A 85 37.31 29.24 22.40
CA SER A 85 37.10 30.43 21.55
C SER A 85 37.01 30.02 20.06
N PRO A 86 36.33 30.79 19.21
CA PRO A 86 36.30 30.54 17.76
C PRO A 86 37.69 30.48 17.13
N ALA A 87 38.65 31.22 17.66
CA ALA A 87 40.03 31.24 17.16
C ALA A 87 40.80 29.95 17.46
N ASP A 88 40.55 29.33 18.62
CA ASP A 88 41.21 28.08 19.01
C ASP A 88 40.79 26.88 18.21
N VAL A 89 39.57 26.93 17.66
CA VAL A 89 38.93 25.82 16.94
C VAL A 89 38.87 26.03 15.43
N ALA A 90 39.54 27.10 14.94
CA ALA A 90 39.55 27.43 13.51
C ALA A 90 40.03 26.26 12.64
N GLN A 91 39.13 25.67 11.91
CA GLN A 91 39.39 24.59 10.97
C GLN A 91 38.26 24.48 9.96
N ASP A 92 38.59 24.03 8.75
CA ASP A 92 37.58 23.77 7.73
C ASP A 92 36.67 22.61 8.13
N VAL A 93 35.43 22.73 7.72
CA VAL A 93 34.41 21.66 7.86
C VAL A 93 34.07 21.17 6.47
N PHE A 94 33.90 19.87 6.34
CA PHE A 94 33.52 19.23 5.09
C PHE A 94 32.15 18.67 5.23
N LEU A 95 31.33 18.81 4.17
CA LEU A 95 30.06 18.15 4.02
C LEU A 95 30.22 17.04 2.99
N LEU A 96 30.04 15.79 3.41
CA LEU A 96 29.92 14.66 2.51
C LEU A 96 28.45 14.51 2.13
N TRP A 97 28.15 14.78 0.87
CA TRP A 97 26.80 14.82 0.33
C TRP A 97 26.55 13.64 -0.62
N PRO A 98 25.49 12.86 -0.45
CA PRO A 98 25.13 11.78 -1.37
C PRO A 98 24.45 12.37 -2.62
N GLY A 99 25.00 12.06 -3.77
CA GLY A 99 24.49 12.51 -5.06
C GLY A 99 25.42 13.48 -5.79
N GLU A 100 25.09 13.78 -7.00
CA GLU A 100 25.81 14.72 -7.86
C GLU A 100 25.26 16.13 -7.63
N VAL A 101 26.18 17.06 -7.33
CA VAL A 101 25.86 18.47 -7.22
C VAL A 101 26.14 19.14 -8.55
N VAL A 102 25.13 19.80 -9.13
CA VAL A 102 25.27 20.54 -10.38
C VAL A 102 25.98 21.87 -10.09
N ASN A 103 27.03 22.15 -10.83
CA ASN A 103 27.81 23.37 -10.64
C ASN A 103 27.03 24.61 -11.09
N ALA A 104 26.69 25.47 -10.17
CA ALA A 104 26.07 26.76 -10.48
C ALA A 104 27.05 27.81 -11.02
N ALA A 105 28.36 27.58 -10.88
CA ALA A 105 29.42 28.49 -11.34
C ALA A 105 30.52 27.69 -12.07
N PRO A 106 30.29 27.31 -13.33
CA PRO A 106 31.19 26.43 -14.11
C PRO A 106 32.58 27.00 -14.32
N ASP A 107 32.75 28.31 -14.22
CA ASP A 107 34.03 28.98 -14.52
C ASP A 107 35.04 28.92 -13.37
N ARG A 108 34.66 28.42 -12.20
CA ARG A 108 35.55 28.29 -11.05
C ARG A 108 36.00 26.85 -10.89
N LYS A 109 37.31 26.62 -11.04
CA LYS A 109 37.92 25.33 -10.76
C LYS A 109 37.83 25.00 -9.29
N ALA A 110 37.66 23.73 -8.97
CA ALA A 110 37.73 23.27 -7.59
C ALA A 110 39.10 23.49 -6.97
N ASP A 111 39.12 23.44 -5.66
CA ASP A 111 40.37 23.46 -4.90
C ASP A 111 41.20 22.20 -5.24
N ALA A 112 42.44 22.41 -5.73
CA ALA A 112 43.35 21.32 -6.10
C ALA A 112 43.67 20.38 -4.92
N THR A 113 43.60 20.88 -3.70
CA THR A 113 43.80 20.09 -2.47
C THR A 113 42.65 19.13 -2.25
N LEU A 114 41.42 19.59 -2.48
CA LEU A 114 40.21 18.75 -2.37
C LEU A 114 40.17 17.65 -3.44
N ALA A 115 40.50 18.04 -4.67
CA ALA A 115 40.59 17.10 -5.79
C ALA A 115 41.63 16.01 -5.54
N ARG A 116 42.85 16.41 -5.12
CA ARG A 116 43.92 15.46 -4.77
C ARG A 116 43.47 14.50 -3.66
N TYR A 117 42.87 15.05 -2.62
CA TYR A 117 42.42 14.27 -1.48
C TYR A 117 41.45 13.13 -1.91
N VAL A 118 40.50 13.43 -2.80
CA VAL A 118 39.54 12.44 -3.32
C VAL A 118 40.23 11.41 -4.22
N THR A 119 41.15 11.86 -5.08
CA THR A 119 41.90 10.97 -5.99
C THR A 119 42.85 10.03 -5.23
N ASP A 120 43.51 10.53 -4.17
CA ASP A 120 44.39 9.71 -3.32
C ASP A 120 43.64 8.58 -2.59
N GLN A 121 42.32 8.72 -2.42
CA GLN A 121 41.44 7.67 -1.88
C GLN A 121 40.96 6.66 -2.97
N GLY A 122 41.40 6.81 -4.22
CA GLY A 122 41.06 5.90 -5.33
C GLY A 122 39.70 6.17 -5.96
N PHE A 123 39.17 7.39 -5.82
CA PHE A 123 37.94 7.81 -6.49
C PHE A 123 38.22 8.59 -7.75
N GLU A 124 37.30 8.49 -8.71
CA GLU A 124 37.33 9.26 -9.96
C GLU A 124 36.44 10.49 -9.84
N ILE A 125 36.98 11.65 -10.18
CA ILE A 125 36.27 12.93 -10.14
C ILE A 125 35.40 13.03 -11.40
N THR A 126 34.10 13.28 -11.22
CA THR A 126 33.12 13.48 -12.29
C THR A 126 32.65 14.91 -12.43
N GLY A 127 32.81 15.74 -11.37
CA GLY A 127 32.42 17.13 -11.39
C GLY A 127 33.19 17.93 -10.31
N GLU A 128 33.40 19.21 -10.58
CA GLU A 128 34.04 20.12 -9.64
C GLU A 128 33.47 21.54 -9.80
N GLY A 129 33.53 22.34 -8.76
CA GLY A 129 33.10 23.74 -8.80
C GLY A 129 32.90 24.35 -7.44
N HIS A 130 32.05 25.36 -7.39
CA HIS A 130 31.71 26.09 -6.18
C HIS A 130 30.21 26.22 -6.01
N VAL A 131 29.70 25.94 -4.85
CA VAL A 131 28.31 26.15 -4.46
C VAL A 131 28.16 27.45 -3.66
N LYS A 132 26.95 28.01 -3.69
CA LYS A 132 26.63 29.23 -2.97
C LYS A 132 26.62 28.96 -1.45
N LEU A 133 27.39 29.77 -0.73
CA LEU A 133 27.41 29.75 0.73
C LEU A 133 27.11 31.17 1.26
N VAL A 134 26.12 31.29 2.11
CA VAL A 134 25.70 32.55 2.70
C VAL A 134 25.59 32.42 4.22
N ALA A 135 25.85 33.52 4.92
CA ALA A 135 25.58 33.63 6.35
C ALA A 135 24.33 34.50 6.55
N ARG A 136 23.34 33.99 7.27
CA ARG A 136 22.10 34.70 7.61
C ARG A 136 22.09 35.03 9.10
N ASN A 137 21.84 36.28 9.45
CA ASN A 137 21.69 36.70 10.83
C ASN A 137 20.31 36.27 11.36
N LEU A 138 20.25 35.56 12.48
CA LEU A 138 18.99 35.09 13.09
C LEU A 138 18.27 36.21 13.87
N GLY A 139 19.02 37.23 14.36
CA GLY A 139 18.44 38.38 15.05
C GLY A 139 17.91 39.45 14.11
N ASP A 140 18.46 39.54 12.90
CA ASP A 140 18.03 40.41 11.83
C ASP A 140 17.90 39.59 10.52
N ALA A 141 16.73 39.03 10.31
CA ALA A 141 16.46 38.13 9.18
C ALA A 141 16.71 38.78 7.80
N GLY A 142 16.78 40.07 7.70
CA GLY A 142 17.13 40.81 6.49
C GLY A 142 18.61 40.80 6.15
N THR A 143 19.47 40.60 7.16
CA THR A 143 20.94 40.65 6.99
C THR A 143 21.44 39.30 6.49
N VAL A 144 21.76 39.24 5.19
CA VAL A 144 22.34 38.07 4.52
C VAL A 144 23.67 38.48 3.91
N GLU A 145 24.75 37.80 4.27
CA GLU A 145 26.07 38.01 3.73
C GLU A 145 26.54 36.82 2.90
N ALA A 146 26.76 37.05 1.64
CA ALA A 146 27.30 36.02 0.75
C ALA A 146 28.83 35.92 0.93
N LEU A 147 29.33 34.68 1.08
CA LEU A 147 30.77 34.46 1.01
C LEU A 147 31.23 34.50 -0.46
N PRO A 148 32.08 35.44 -0.86
CA PRO A 148 32.43 35.68 -2.26
C PRO A 148 33.08 34.46 -2.94
N SER A 149 33.81 33.66 -2.19
CA SER A 149 34.47 32.45 -2.67
C SER A 149 33.48 31.25 -2.83
N GLY A 150 32.32 31.31 -2.17
CA GLY A 150 31.45 30.15 -2.04
C GLY A 150 32.13 29.00 -1.31
N ALA A 151 31.56 27.79 -1.46
CA ALA A 151 32.16 26.56 -0.95
C ALA A 151 32.62 25.69 -2.13
N PRO A 152 33.92 25.36 -2.28
CA PRO A 152 34.39 24.48 -3.32
C PRO A 152 33.90 23.05 -3.08
N PHE A 153 33.59 22.36 -4.18
CA PHE A 153 33.16 20.94 -4.13
C PHE A 153 33.83 20.11 -5.21
N VAL A 154 33.86 18.81 -4.96
CA VAL A 154 34.23 17.76 -5.89
C VAL A 154 33.21 16.66 -5.85
N THR A 155 32.63 16.32 -6.99
CA THR A 155 31.77 15.13 -7.16
C THR A 155 32.62 13.98 -7.68
N PHE A 156 32.43 12.80 -7.10
CA PHE A 156 33.26 11.65 -7.39
C PHE A 156 32.42 10.36 -7.43
N VAL A 157 32.98 9.36 -8.12
CA VAL A 157 32.44 8.01 -8.17
C VAL A 157 33.55 7.01 -7.88
N GLN A 158 33.18 5.84 -7.38
CA GLN A 158 34.14 4.75 -7.27
C GLN A 158 34.05 3.88 -8.53
N THR A 159 35.17 3.81 -9.25
CA THR A 159 35.33 2.93 -10.41
C THR A 159 35.90 1.56 -9.97
N GLY A 160 35.41 0.50 -10.56
CA GLY A 160 35.91 -0.86 -10.30
C GLY A 160 34.80 -1.91 -10.12
N PRO A 161 35.18 -3.21 -10.02
CA PRO A 161 34.20 -4.32 -9.91
C PRO A 161 33.35 -4.30 -8.63
N LEU A 162 33.82 -3.60 -7.61
CA LEU A 162 33.08 -3.31 -6.38
C LEU A 162 32.47 -1.91 -6.41
N GLY A 163 32.41 -1.29 -7.61
CA GLY A 163 31.93 0.04 -7.85
C GLY A 163 30.61 0.31 -7.16
N LEU A 164 30.59 1.36 -6.36
CA LEU A 164 29.45 1.76 -5.59
C LEU A 164 28.48 2.51 -6.51
N SER A 165 27.24 2.18 -6.45
CA SER A 165 26.21 2.73 -7.33
C SER A 165 25.83 4.14 -6.94
N GLY A 166 26.36 5.12 -7.65
CA GLY A 166 25.96 6.51 -7.56
C GLY A 166 27.10 7.46 -7.20
N PRO A 167 27.05 8.72 -7.64
CA PRO A 167 27.99 9.76 -7.29
C PRO A 167 27.80 10.22 -5.84
N ALA A 168 28.89 10.72 -5.25
CA ALA A 168 28.88 11.48 -4.02
C ALA A 168 29.65 12.79 -4.19
N THR A 169 29.35 13.79 -3.40
CA THR A 169 29.98 15.10 -3.48
C THR A 169 30.62 15.47 -2.13
N PHE A 170 31.86 15.91 -2.17
CA PHE A 170 32.60 16.39 -1.03
C PHE A 170 32.72 17.91 -1.13
N VAL A 171 32.09 18.62 -0.20
CA VAL A 171 32.04 20.10 -0.17
C VAL A 171 32.90 20.60 0.96
N ARG A 172 33.85 21.50 0.70
CA ARG A 172 34.65 22.18 1.71
C ARG A 172 33.96 23.47 2.13
N ILE A 173 33.69 23.59 3.40
CA ILE A 173 33.16 24.78 4.03
C ILE A 173 34.31 25.50 4.70
N PRO A 174 34.83 26.63 4.12
CA PRO A 174 35.96 27.34 4.67
C PRO A 174 35.59 27.93 6.03
N TRP A 175 36.53 27.89 6.96
CA TRP A 175 36.33 28.43 8.29
C TRP A 175 36.08 29.94 8.24
N THR A 176 35.03 30.35 8.93
CA THR A 176 34.75 31.75 9.25
C THR A 176 34.29 31.84 10.71
N PRO A 177 34.60 32.95 11.44
CA PRO A 177 34.15 33.12 12.83
C PRO A 177 32.62 33.00 12.99
N ARG A 178 31.86 33.30 11.93
CA ARG A 178 30.38 33.21 11.88
C ARG A 178 29.87 31.79 11.98
N LEU A 179 30.65 30.80 11.55
CA LEU A 179 30.30 29.39 11.72
C LEU A 179 30.05 29.02 13.19
N ALA A 180 30.79 29.64 14.09
CA ALA A 180 30.73 29.38 15.52
C ALA A 180 29.95 30.46 16.31
N ASP A 181 29.34 31.40 15.62
CA ASP A 181 28.52 32.46 16.22
C ASP A 181 27.03 32.02 16.17
N ARG A 182 26.41 31.88 17.34
CA ARG A 182 25.02 31.45 17.50
C ARG A 182 23.98 32.39 16.89
N SER A 183 24.36 33.64 16.63
CA SER A 183 23.49 34.62 15.96
C SER A 183 23.46 34.45 14.45
N TRP A 184 24.30 33.59 13.89
CA TRP A 184 24.39 33.35 12.46
C TRP A 184 24.07 31.90 12.09
N LEU A 185 23.30 31.72 10.99
CA LEU A 185 23.06 30.45 10.34
C LEU A 185 23.77 30.43 8.99
N MET A 186 24.63 29.47 8.77
CA MET A 186 25.24 29.24 7.46
C MET A 186 24.23 28.49 6.57
N GLU A 187 24.00 28.96 5.35
CA GLU A 187 23.13 28.32 4.37
C GLU A 187 23.95 27.94 3.14
N LEU A 188 24.02 26.65 2.87
CA LEU A 188 24.64 26.06 1.69
C LEU A 188 23.54 25.61 0.73
N THR A 189 23.60 26.11 -0.51
CA THR A 189 22.61 25.72 -1.55
C THR A 189 23.24 24.74 -2.52
N LEU A 190 22.65 23.54 -2.62
CA LEU A 190 23.10 22.44 -3.46
C LEU A 190 21.99 22.10 -4.47
N ASP A 191 22.29 22.14 -5.75
CA ASP A 191 21.39 21.59 -6.77
C ASP A 191 21.77 20.14 -7.00
N THR A 192 21.00 19.21 -6.44
CA THR A 192 21.35 17.79 -6.40
C THR A 192 20.62 17.02 -7.48
N ALA A 193 21.37 16.40 -8.39
CA ALA A 193 20.82 15.48 -9.38
C ALA A 193 20.56 14.08 -8.78
N GLY A 194 19.53 13.40 -9.29
CA GLY A 194 19.22 12.01 -8.91
C GLY A 194 18.64 11.81 -7.51
N LEU A 195 18.27 12.89 -6.82
CA LEU A 195 17.60 12.83 -5.50
C LEU A 195 16.19 12.23 -5.63
N ILE A 196 15.52 12.52 -6.74
CA ILE A 196 14.20 11.95 -7.07
C ILE A 196 14.41 10.68 -7.87
N LYS A 197 13.90 9.57 -7.36
CA LYS A 197 13.96 8.25 -8.02
C LYS A 197 12.58 7.80 -8.44
N PRO A 198 12.37 7.33 -9.68
CA PRO A 198 11.09 6.77 -10.10
C PRO A 198 10.84 5.44 -9.36
N VAL A 199 9.61 5.27 -8.87
CA VAL A 199 9.15 4.02 -8.27
C VAL A 199 8.65 3.08 -9.36
N LYS A 200 9.11 1.83 -9.35
CA LYS A 200 8.64 0.81 -10.28
C LYS A 200 7.23 0.37 -9.89
N VAL A 201 6.26 0.77 -10.67
CA VAL A 201 4.84 0.37 -10.52
C VAL A 201 4.39 -0.45 -11.73
N GLY A 202 3.40 -1.31 -11.52
CA GLY A 202 2.80 -2.09 -12.60
C GLY A 202 2.18 -1.19 -13.69
N TRP A 203 2.03 -1.70 -14.90
CA TRP A 203 1.47 -0.94 -16.02
C TRP A 203 0.04 -0.45 -15.76
N ALA A 204 -0.80 -1.28 -15.11
CA ALA A 204 -2.18 -0.93 -14.75
C ALA A 204 -2.22 0.18 -13.68
N GLU A 205 -1.34 0.10 -12.69
CA GLU A 205 -1.21 1.11 -11.66
C GLU A 205 -0.69 2.43 -12.23
N ARG A 206 0.28 2.38 -13.15
CA ARG A 206 0.79 3.56 -13.87
C ARG A 206 -0.29 4.24 -14.68
N LEU A 207 -1.20 3.47 -15.32
CA LEU A 207 -2.31 4.01 -16.08
C LEU A 207 -3.30 4.79 -15.21
N VAL A 208 -3.61 4.26 -14.03
CA VAL A 208 -4.63 4.83 -13.11
C VAL A 208 -4.03 5.91 -12.21
N ARG A 209 -2.85 5.67 -11.63
CA ARG A 209 -2.24 6.53 -10.61
C ARG A 209 -1.11 7.43 -11.12
N GLY A 210 -0.61 7.18 -12.33
CA GLY A 210 0.49 7.93 -12.92
C GLY A 210 1.88 7.43 -12.52
N THR A 211 2.88 8.27 -12.76
CA THR A 211 4.25 7.98 -12.37
C THR A 211 4.45 8.41 -10.94
N HIS A 212 4.98 7.49 -10.13
CA HIS A 212 5.32 7.74 -8.74
C HIS A 212 6.82 7.94 -8.60
N TYR A 213 7.18 8.83 -7.71
CA TYR A 213 8.55 9.17 -7.39
C TYR A 213 8.80 9.00 -5.90
N ARG A 214 10.04 8.82 -5.55
CA ARG A 214 10.50 8.82 -4.17
C ARG A 214 11.65 9.80 -4.03
N VAL A 215 11.54 10.68 -3.06
CA VAL A 215 12.63 11.54 -2.60
C VAL A 215 13.02 11.08 -1.19
N ALA A 216 14.31 11.05 -0.90
CA ALA A 216 14.80 10.72 0.42
C ALA A 216 15.92 11.67 0.81
N VAL A 217 15.82 12.21 2.03
CA VAL A 217 16.83 13.07 2.64
C VAL A 217 17.16 12.48 4.00
N GLY A 218 18.42 12.38 4.35
CA GLY A 218 18.81 11.76 5.62
C GLY A 218 19.99 12.46 6.28
N PHE A 219 20.28 12.05 7.51
CA PHE A 219 21.42 12.49 8.29
C PHE A 219 22.13 11.27 8.89
N HIS A 220 23.47 11.23 8.81
CA HIS A 220 24.34 10.14 9.27
C HIS A 220 24.07 8.74 8.67
N GLU A 221 23.45 8.67 7.50
CA GLU A 221 23.23 7.37 6.81
C GLU A 221 24.49 6.91 6.07
N VAL A 222 25.38 6.30 6.81
CA VAL A 222 26.67 5.80 6.30
C VAL A 222 26.58 4.47 5.54
N ARG A 223 25.39 3.86 5.50
CA ARG A 223 25.17 2.63 4.70
C ARG A 223 25.09 2.91 3.21
N ASP A 224 24.97 4.17 2.82
CA ASP A 224 25.08 4.54 1.42
C ASP A 224 26.52 4.25 0.94
N ARG A 225 26.63 3.30 0.03
CA ARG A 225 27.91 2.75 -0.39
C ARG A 225 28.95 3.78 -0.83
N PRO A 226 28.61 4.88 -1.56
CA PRO A 226 29.60 5.89 -1.91
C PRO A 226 30.21 6.62 -0.72
N LEU A 227 29.46 6.75 0.38
CA LEU A 227 29.89 7.49 1.56
C LEU A 227 30.70 6.64 2.54
N PHE A 228 30.46 5.33 2.53
CA PHE A 228 31.04 4.43 3.53
C PHE A 228 32.58 4.44 3.59
N PRO A 229 33.33 4.39 2.49
CA PRO A 229 34.79 4.44 2.55
C PRO A 229 35.32 5.74 3.15
N MET A 230 34.72 6.88 2.77
CA MET A 230 35.09 8.20 3.34
C MET A 230 34.76 8.30 4.83
N TYR A 231 33.59 7.81 5.23
CA TYR A 231 33.21 7.75 6.64
C TYR A 231 34.19 6.91 7.44
N PHE A 232 34.54 5.71 6.96
CA PHE A 232 35.44 4.80 7.66
C PHE A 232 36.85 5.39 7.83
N ALA A 233 37.35 6.06 6.79
CA ALA A 233 38.64 6.75 6.83
C ALA A 233 38.67 7.94 7.80
N HIS A 234 37.52 8.56 8.08
CA HIS A 234 37.44 9.80 8.88
C HIS A 234 36.49 9.71 10.07
N ARG A 235 36.24 8.53 10.60
CA ARG A 235 35.33 8.30 11.72
C ARG A 235 35.67 9.12 12.97
N ASP A 236 36.95 9.42 13.18
CA ASP A 236 37.48 10.25 14.26
C ASP A 236 37.24 11.76 14.04
N ARG A 237 36.85 12.17 12.85
CA ARG A 237 36.58 13.56 12.44
C ARG A 237 35.12 13.88 12.25
N VAL A 238 34.25 12.90 12.44
CA VAL A 238 32.81 13.09 12.29
C VAL A 238 32.27 14.04 13.31
N VAL A 239 31.57 15.10 12.86
CA VAL A 239 30.97 16.11 13.71
C VAL A 239 29.59 15.63 14.15
N ARG A 240 29.39 15.55 15.45
CA ARG A 240 28.13 15.12 16.07
C ARG A 240 27.07 16.20 16.02
N LEU A 241 25.82 15.81 16.12
CA LEU A 241 24.71 16.74 16.24
C LEU A 241 24.68 17.36 17.63
N ALA A 242 24.47 18.67 17.70
CA ALA A 242 24.31 19.42 18.95
C ALA A 242 22.96 19.15 19.60
N ASP A 243 22.80 19.52 20.85
CA ASP A 243 21.52 19.61 21.56
C ASP A 243 20.77 20.88 21.14
N ALA A 244 20.41 20.93 19.88
CA ALA A 244 19.75 22.07 19.24
C ALA A 244 18.73 21.53 18.23
N PRO A 245 17.72 22.32 17.84
CA PRO A 245 16.76 21.91 16.85
C PRO A 245 17.42 21.43 15.56
N ALA A 246 17.07 20.25 15.11
CA ALA A 246 17.53 19.70 13.84
C ALA A 246 16.35 19.08 13.10
N GLU A 247 16.20 19.44 11.82
CA GLU A 247 15.02 19.07 11.03
C GLU A 247 15.39 18.75 9.58
N LEU A 248 14.83 17.66 9.07
CA LEU A 248 14.81 17.35 7.65
C LEU A 248 13.46 17.78 7.08
N VAL A 249 13.48 18.51 5.97
CA VAL A 249 12.28 19.09 5.36
C VAL A 249 12.24 18.76 3.87
N VAL A 250 11.11 18.29 3.40
CA VAL A 250 10.81 18.18 1.96
C VAL A 250 9.63 19.08 1.66
N GLN A 251 9.83 20.04 0.75
CA GLN A 251 8.81 20.99 0.32
C GLN A 251 8.35 20.68 -1.10
N PHE A 252 7.05 20.75 -1.31
CA PHE A 252 6.40 20.58 -2.59
C PHE A 252 5.64 21.86 -2.96
N PRO A 253 6.27 22.79 -3.67
CA PRO A 253 5.54 23.89 -4.28
C PRO A 253 4.57 23.33 -5.33
N GLN A 254 3.40 23.90 -5.49
CA GLN A 254 2.35 23.41 -6.39
C GLN A 254 1.67 22.12 -5.90
N SER A 255 1.23 22.12 -4.65
CA SER A 255 0.56 20.98 -4.04
C SER A 255 -0.83 20.67 -4.59
N ASP A 256 -1.43 21.53 -5.43
CA ASP A 256 -2.78 21.35 -5.99
C ASP A 256 -2.96 20.02 -6.74
N ARG A 257 -1.89 19.51 -7.36
CA ARG A 257 -1.90 18.24 -8.09
C ARG A 257 -1.04 17.16 -7.44
N LEU A 258 -0.49 17.49 -6.28
CA LEU A 258 0.37 16.60 -5.54
C LEU A 258 -0.45 15.50 -4.85
N LYS A 259 0.04 14.29 -4.94
CA LYS A 259 -0.42 13.17 -4.15
C LYS A 259 0.76 12.58 -3.41
N ILE A 260 0.72 12.61 -2.09
CA ILE A 260 1.68 11.90 -1.24
C ILE A 260 1.08 10.54 -0.92
N ASP A 261 1.78 9.48 -1.34
CA ASP A 261 1.34 8.10 -1.16
C ASP A 261 1.83 7.51 0.17
N ASP A 262 3.09 7.82 0.53
CA ASP A 262 3.71 7.27 1.73
C ASP A 262 4.78 8.21 2.28
N VAL A 263 4.92 8.21 3.60
CA VAL A 263 5.94 9.01 4.32
C VAL A 263 6.61 8.12 5.35
N TYR A 264 7.93 8.08 5.31
CA TYR A 264 8.74 7.32 6.26
C TYR A 264 9.77 8.24 6.95
N PRO A 265 9.93 8.18 8.27
CA PRO A 265 9.18 7.36 9.23
C PRO A 265 7.75 7.92 9.47
N PRO A 266 6.85 7.13 10.08
CA PRO A 266 5.48 7.56 10.36
C PRO A 266 5.39 8.69 11.40
N THR A 267 6.49 9.01 12.09
CA THR A 267 6.63 10.15 13.01
C THR A 267 6.82 11.48 12.28
N ALA A 268 7.06 11.47 10.98
CA ALA A 268 7.19 12.68 10.19
C ALA A 268 5.86 13.46 10.14
N ILE A 269 5.98 14.77 10.22
CA ILE A 269 4.84 15.70 10.25
C ILE A 269 4.57 16.21 8.84
N ARG A 270 3.33 16.09 8.39
CA ARG A 270 2.86 16.64 7.13
C ARG A 270 1.96 17.85 7.39
N ARG A 271 2.22 18.98 6.73
CA ARG A 271 1.44 20.21 6.89
C ARG A 271 1.44 21.04 5.61
N LEU A 272 0.39 21.81 5.40
CA LEU A 272 0.42 22.89 4.42
C LEU A 272 1.19 24.08 5.01
N SER A 273 1.95 24.77 4.17
CA SER A 273 2.65 25.98 4.60
C SER A 273 1.63 27.09 4.83
N GLU A 274 1.71 27.76 5.98
CA GLU A 274 0.89 28.92 6.30
C GLU A 274 1.32 30.18 5.53
N THR A 275 2.59 30.24 5.12
CA THR A 275 3.18 31.42 4.49
C THR A 275 3.30 31.31 2.96
N LEU A 276 3.31 30.11 2.42
CA LEU A 276 3.44 29.83 0.99
C LEU A 276 2.19 29.10 0.53
N GLU A 277 1.27 29.83 -0.09
CA GLU A 277 0.09 29.24 -0.69
C GLU A 277 0.46 28.07 -1.60
N THR A 278 -0.32 26.99 -1.56
CA THR A 278 -0.13 25.78 -2.35
C THR A 278 1.19 24.99 -2.11
N THR A 279 1.89 25.25 -1.01
CA THR A 279 3.11 24.50 -0.68
C THR A 279 2.83 23.50 0.44
N GLU A 280 3.05 22.23 0.14
CA GLU A 280 3.00 21.16 1.13
C GLU A 280 4.40 20.87 1.68
N VAL A 281 4.48 20.71 2.99
CA VAL A 281 5.72 20.51 3.72
C VAL A 281 5.63 19.20 4.50
N VAL A 282 6.64 18.36 4.33
CA VAL A 282 6.84 17.15 5.12
C VAL A 282 8.14 17.32 5.89
N SER A 283 8.09 17.18 7.20
CA SER A 283 9.26 17.40 8.06
C SER A 283 9.45 16.27 9.08
N LEU A 284 10.72 16.05 9.44
CA LEU A 284 11.14 15.11 10.46
C LEU A 284 12.14 15.82 11.38
N PHE A 285 11.80 15.92 12.66
CA PHE A 285 12.76 16.34 13.67
C PHE A 285 13.74 15.21 13.96
N LEU A 286 15.03 15.56 13.93
CA LEU A 286 16.10 14.61 14.21
C LEU A 286 16.23 14.40 15.71
N ASP A 287 16.37 13.15 16.10
CA ASP A 287 16.61 12.77 17.48
C ASP A 287 18.14 12.72 17.74
N ARG A 288 18.56 13.21 18.91
CA ARG A 288 19.96 13.25 19.33
C ARG A 288 20.51 11.88 19.74
N SER A 289 19.73 10.82 19.78
CA SER A 289 20.00 9.57 20.52
C SER A 289 21.45 9.19 20.39
N ASP A 290 22.34 9.06 19.79
CA ASP A 290 23.75 8.66 19.90
C ASP A 290 24.70 9.29 18.86
N GLY A 291 24.15 10.19 18.03
CA GLY A 291 24.88 10.90 17.00
C GLY A 291 25.38 10.04 15.83
N ILE A 292 25.04 8.78 15.81
CA ILE A 292 25.45 7.80 14.79
C ILE A 292 24.24 7.10 14.15
N THR A 293 23.09 7.07 14.84
CA THR A 293 21.90 6.44 14.31
C THR A 293 21.41 7.18 13.06
N PRO A 294 21.35 6.50 11.93
CA PRO A 294 20.90 7.12 10.69
C PRO A 294 19.44 7.50 10.78
N GLN A 295 19.14 8.75 10.47
CA GLN A 295 17.78 9.27 10.43
C GLN A 295 17.47 9.73 9.01
N GLN A 296 16.34 9.28 8.52
CA GLN A 296 15.95 9.48 7.12
C GLN A 296 14.49 9.90 7.04
N LEU A 297 14.24 10.95 6.25
CA LEU A 297 12.93 11.32 5.77
C LEU A 297 12.78 10.86 4.31
N ALA A 298 11.86 9.95 4.04
CA ALA A 298 11.55 9.51 2.70
C ALA A 298 10.07 9.78 2.39
N VAL A 299 9.80 10.37 1.23
CA VAL A 299 8.45 10.69 0.79
C VAL A 299 8.23 10.06 -0.58
N GLN A 300 7.18 9.27 -0.68
CA GLN A 300 6.71 8.75 -1.96
C GLN A 300 5.56 9.61 -2.44
N PHE A 301 5.66 10.11 -3.66
CA PHE A 301 4.72 11.09 -4.20
C PHE A 301 4.50 10.91 -5.70
N GLY A 302 3.43 11.53 -6.19
CA GLY A 302 3.12 11.62 -7.61
C GLY A 302 2.34 12.89 -7.90
N TYR A 303 2.23 13.24 -9.18
CA TYR A 303 1.41 14.36 -9.64
C TYR A 303 0.30 13.86 -10.55
N PHE A 304 -0.92 14.33 -10.31
CA PHE A 304 -2.05 14.04 -11.18
C PHE A 304 -1.94 14.79 -12.50
N SER A 305 -1.91 14.06 -13.59
CA SER A 305 -2.06 14.67 -14.92
C SER A 305 -3.55 14.94 -15.22
N ARG A 306 -3.84 15.93 -16.07
CA ARG A 306 -5.22 16.21 -16.52
C ARG A 306 -5.87 15.00 -17.19
N THR A 307 -5.10 14.23 -17.96
CA THR A 307 -5.56 13.00 -18.60
C THR A 307 -5.96 11.94 -17.59
N GLN A 308 -5.24 11.80 -16.48
CA GLN A 308 -5.56 10.87 -15.41
C GLN A 308 -6.82 11.27 -14.66
N THR A 309 -7.00 12.56 -14.40
CA THR A 309 -8.23 13.07 -13.77
C THR A 309 -9.46 12.76 -14.64
N VAL A 310 -9.35 12.99 -15.96
CA VAL A 310 -10.42 12.64 -16.91
C VAL A 310 -10.65 11.13 -16.94
N LEU A 311 -9.59 10.32 -16.95
CA LEU A 311 -9.70 8.85 -16.97
C LEU A 311 -10.35 8.32 -15.69
N LEU A 312 -10.02 8.87 -14.52
CA LEU A 312 -10.59 8.48 -13.22
C LEU A 312 -12.11 8.71 -13.18
N VAL A 313 -12.62 9.75 -13.84
CA VAL A 313 -14.04 10.04 -13.94
C VAL A 313 -14.68 9.27 -15.10
N ALA A 314 -14.05 9.22 -16.24
CA ALA A 314 -14.60 8.60 -17.44
C ALA A 314 -14.60 7.06 -17.37
N ALA A 315 -13.60 6.42 -16.74
CA ALA A 315 -13.52 4.96 -16.69
C ALA A 315 -14.71 4.31 -15.95
N PRO A 316 -15.13 4.77 -14.75
CA PRO A 316 -16.34 4.24 -14.11
C PRO A 316 -17.60 4.43 -14.95
N LEU A 317 -17.76 5.60 -15.61
CA LEU A 317 -18.88 5.87 -16.49
C LEU A 317 -18.89 4.97 -17.72
N LEU A 318 -17.74 4.76 -18.35
CA LEU A 318 -17.60 3.83 -19.47
C LEU A 318 -17.85 2.38 -19.06
N LEU A 319 -17.31 1.95 -17.92
CA LEU A 319 -17.57 0.61 -17.39
C LEU A 319 -19.04 0.40 -17.03
N PHE A 320 -19.68 1.43 -16.47
CA PHE A 320 -21.12 1.39 -16.20
C PHE A 320 -21.93 1.29 -17.49
N ALA A 321 -21.64 2.13 -18.49
CA ALA A 321 -22.31 2.10 -19.79
C ALA A 321 -22.09 0.77 -20.52
N LEU A 322 -20.84 0.25 -20.47
CA LEU A 322 -20.49 -1.06 -21.03
C LEU A 322 -21.21 -2.19 -20.28
N GLY A 323 -21.29 -2.11 -18.96
CA GLY A 323 -22.03 -3.05 -18.11
C GLY A 323 -23.52 -3.07 -18.46
N GLN A 324 -24.13 -1.91 -18.67
CA GLN A 324 -25.53 -1.80 -19.09
C GLN A 324 -25.75 -2.37 -20.51
N ALA A 325 -24.87 -2.09 -21.45
CA ALA A 325 -24.98 -2.57 -22.83
C ALA A 325 -24.68 -4.08 -22.96
N MET A 326 -23.64 -4.56 -22.30
CA MET A 326 -23.19 -5.95 -22.38
C MET A 326 -23.79 -6.87 -21.31
N GLY A 327 -24.32 -6.32 -20.23
CA GLY A 327 -24.90 -7.09 -19.12
C GLY A 327 -25.91 -8.14 -19.55
N PRO A 328 -26.90 -7.83 -20.40
CA PRO A 328 -27.87 -8.79 -20.90
C PRO A 328 -27.23 -9.89 -21.78
N LEU A 329 -26.20 -9.57 -22.56
CA LEU A 329 -25.48 -10.52 -23.43
C LEU A 329 -24.57 -11.43 -22.62
N LEU A 330 -23.77 -10.86 -21.73
CA LEU A 330 -22.87 -11.59 -20.84
C LEU A 330 -23.66 -12.45 -19.85
N GLY A 331 -24.74 -11.91 -19.29
CA GLY A 331 -25.64 -12.66 -18.40
C GLY A 331 -26.20 -13.92 -19.06
N ARG A 332 -26.69 -13.81 -20.30
CA ARG A 332 -27.18 -14.97 -21.06
C ARG A 332 -26.08 -15.95 -21.44
N GLY A 333 -24.90 -15.45 -21.83
CA GLY A 333 -23.73 -16.25 -22.16
C GLY A 333 -23.17 -16.97 -20.94
N LEU A 334 -23.01 -16.24 -19.82
CA LEU A 334 -22.52 -16.79 -18.57
C LEU A 334 -23.47 -17.81 -17.95
N LEU A 335 -24.79 -17.56 -17.99
CA LEU A 335 -25.79 -18.54 -17.54
C LEU A 335 -25.73 -19.84 -18.36
N ARG A 336 -25.55 -19.76 -19.69
CA ARG A 336 -25.35 -20.93 -20.54
C ARG A 336 -24.06 -21.67 -20.23
N LEU A 337 -22.96 -20.92 -19.98
CA LEU A 337 -21.68 -21.51 -19.62
C LEU A 337 -21.75 -22.15 -18.22
N ILE A 338 -22.41 -21.51 -17.28
CA ILE A 338 -22.60 -22.01 -15.91
C ILE A 338 -23.52 -23.26 -15.95
N ASP A 339 -24.59 -23.26 -16.76
CA ASP A 339 -25.45 -24.43 -16.94
C ASP A 339 -24.67 -25.60 -17.58
N ALA A 340 -23.79 -25.32 -18.54
CA ALA A 340 -22.96 -26.34 -19.19
C ALA A 340 -21.85 -26.87 -18.26
N VAL A 341 -21.24 -26.01 -17.45
CA VAL A 341 -20.19 -26.36 -16.49
C VAL A 341 -20.78 -27.03 -15.24
N SER A 342 -21.93 -26.56 -14.74
CA SER A 342 -22.60 -27.16 -13.58
C SER A 342 -23.18 -28.54 -13.87
N ALA A 343 -23.51 -28.84 -15.15
CA ALA A 343 -23.87 -30.18 -15.57
C ALA A 343 -22.69 -31.17 -15.54
N ARG A 344 -21.46 -30.68 -15.57
CA ARG A 344 -20.22 -31.50 -15.61
C ARG A 344 -19.37 -31.47 -14.34
N LEU A 345 -19.49 -30.45 -13.52
CA LEU A 345 -18.67 -30.28 -12.31
C LEU A 345 -19.56 -30.23 -11.06
N GLN A 346 -19.67 -31.35 -10.37
CA GLN A 346 -20.17 -31.41 -8.99
C GLN A 346 -19.01 -30.98 -8.06
N LEU A 347 -18.80 -29.69 -7.92
CA LEU A 347 -17.86 -29.13 -6.93
C LEU A 347 -18.58 -28.95 -5.60
N GLY A 348 -18.32 -29.89 -4.69
CA GLY A 348 -18.48 -29.72 -3.24
C GLY A 348 -19.78 -29.05 -2.75
N GLY A 349 -20.97 -29.62 -3.07
CA GLY A 349 -22.23 -29.16 -2.45
C GLY A 349 -22.79 -27.80 -2.91
N TRP A 350 -22.13 -27.11 -3.82
CA TRP A 350 -22.57 -25.83 -4.37
C TRP A 350 -23.19 -26.01 -5.74
N ARG A 351 -24.51 -25.84 -5.84
CA ARG A 351 -25.22 -25.78 -7.15
C ARG A 351 -25.48 -24.31 -7.48
N LEU A 352 -24.89 -23.85 -8.58
CA LEU A 352 -25.21 -22.55 -9.18
C LEU A 352 -26.53 -22.72 -9.98
N GLY A 353 -27.54 -21.91 -9.66
CA GLY A 353 -28.81 -21.87 -10.36
C GLY A 353 -29.73 -23.09 -10.04
N GLY A 354 -30.54 -22.96 -9.02
CA GLY A 354 -31.60 -23.93 -8.73
C GLY A 354 -32.87 -23.54 -9.44
N ARG A 355 -33.47 -24.47 -10.22
CA ARG A 355 -34.86 -24.37 -10.65
C ARG A 355 -35.74 -25.05 -9.60
N ASP A 356 -36.97 -24.54 -9.45
CA ASP A 356 -38.01 -25.22 -8.68
C ASP A 356 -38.11 -26.69 -9.15
N ARG A 357 -38.01 -27.61 -8.21
CA ARG A 357 -38.20 -29.03 -8.47
C ARG A 357 -39.48 -29.46 -7.80
N GLN A 358 -40.36 -30.08 -8.58
CA GLN A 358 -41.58 -30.68 -8.10
C GLN A 358 -41.46 -32.20 -8.22
N GLN A 359 -41.78 -32.91 -7.16
CA GLN A 359 -41.88 -34.37 -7.13
C GLN A 359 -43.24 -34.76 -6.57
N GLY A 360 -43.90 -35.70 -7.23
CA GLY A 360 -45.27 -36.15 -6.87
C GLY A 360 -46.33 -35.14 -7.30
N VAL A 361 -47.50 -35.31 -6.77
CA VAL A 361 -48.69 -34.55 -7.16
C VAL A 361 -48.95 -33.43 -6.15
N ILE A 362 -48.92 -32.19 -6.64
CA ILE A 362 -49.32 -31.01 -5.87
C ILE A 362 -50.65 -30.53 -6.43
N LEU A 363 -51.69 -30.64 -5.65
CA LEU A 363 -53.03 -30.21 -6.05
C LEU A 363 -53.17 -28.70 -5.81
N PRO A 364 -53.48 -27.86 -6.83
CA PRO A 364 -53.73 -26.46 -6.66
C PRO A 364 -55.02 -26.23 -5.86
N ARG A 365 -55.08 -25.12 -5.11
CA ARG A 365 -56.21 -24.76 -4.28
C ARG A 365 -57.56 -24.75 -5.04
N GLU A 366 -57.53 -24.27 -6.25
CA GLU A 366 -58.70 -24.26 -7.14
C GLU A 366 -59.27 -25.65 -7.42
N THR A 367 -58.40 -26.66 -7.49
CA THR A 367 -58.84 -28.06 -7.67
C THR A 367 -59.46 -28.60 -6.37
N LEU A 368 -58.87 -28.24 -5.20
CA LEU A 368 -59.42 -28.67 -3.91
C LEU A 368 -60.78 -28.05 -3.61
N GLU A 369 -61.00 -26.79 -3.99
CA GLU A 369 -62.27 -26.06 -3.83
C GLU A 369 -63.39 -26.65 -4.68
N ARG A 370 -63.06 -27.39 -5.75
CA ARG A 370 -64.05 -28.11 -6.58
C ARG A 370 -64.52 -29.43 -5.98
N LEU A 371 -63.80 -29.94 -5.00
CA LEU A 371 -64.17 -31.20 -4.33
C LEU A 371 -65.19 -30.89 -3.22
N ALA A 372 -66.46 -30.98 -3.54
CA ALA A 372 -67.55 -30.75 -2.60
C ALA A 372 -67.93 -32.04 -1.85
N PRO A 373 -67.81 -32.07 -0.50
CA PRO A 373 -68.28 -33.21 0.29
C PRO A 373 -69.74 -33.54 0.02
N GLY A 374 -70.04 -34.80 -0.13
CA GLY A 374 -71.43 -35.34 -0.41
C GLY A 374 -71.89 -35.14 -1.82
N LYS A 375 -71.10 -34.53 -2.74
CA LYS A 375 -71.48 -34.33 -4.14
C LYS A 375 -70.50 -34.91 -5.16
N THR A 376 -69.19 -34.78 -4.88
CA THR A 376 -68.15 -35.23 -5.81
C THR A 376 -67.97 -36.73 -5.74
N THR A 377 -67.99 -37.38 -6.89
CA THR A 377 -67.82 -38.86 -7.00
C THR A 377 -66.34 -39.21 -7.06
N ARG A 378 -66.05 -40.50 -6.78
CA ARG A 378 -64.68 -41.01 -6.87
C ARG A 378 -64.08 -40.84 -8.28
N GLU A 379 -64.86 -41.05 -9.33
CA GLU A 379 -64.36 -40.83 -10.69
C GLU A 379 -64.01 -39.38 -10.97
N GLU A 380 -64.80 -38.44 -10.45
CA GLU A 380 -64.51 -37.06 -10.57
C GLU A 380 -63.21 -36.66 -9.81
N VAL A 381 -62.98 -37.24 -8.62
CA VAL A 381 -61.73 -37.06 -7.89
C VAL A 381 -60.55 -37.53 -8.70
N LEU A 382 -60.63 -38.74 -9.29
CA LEU A 382 -59.55 -39.26 -10.14
C LEU A 382 -59.36 -38.45 -11.41
N ARG A 383 -60.41 -37.88 -11.99
CA ARG A 383 -60.29 -36.97 -13.15
C ARG A 383 -59.65 -35.62 -12.81
N LEU A 384 -59.95 -35.06 -11.66
CA LEU A 384 -59.48 -33.75 -11.24
C LEU A 384 -58.09 -33.79 -10.60
N CYS A 385 -57.80 -34.83 -9.82
CA CYS A 385 -56.57 -34.95 -9.02
C CYS A 385 -55.53 -35.91 -9.64
N GLY A 386 -55.95 -36.72 -10.62
CA GLY A 386 -55.06 -37.72 -11.24
C GLY A 386 -55.07 -39.06 -10.52
N THR A 387 -54.35 -40.01 -11.12
CA THR A 387 -54.30 -41.41 -10.66
C THR A 387 -53.09 -41.75 -9.81
N GLU A 388 -52.15 -40.79 -9.66
CA GLU A 388 -50.94 -40.95 -8.84
C GLU A 388 -51.24 -40.68 -7.36
N MET A 389 -51.81 -41.68 -6.66
CA MET A 389 -52.25 -41.60 -5.29
C MET A 389 -51.92 -42.88 -4.53
N GLU A 390 -51.80 -42.76 -3.22
CA GLU A 390 -51.77 -43.88 -2.29
C GLU A 390 -53.21 -44.15 -1.81
N ARG A 391 -53.70 -45.36 -1.99
CA ARG A 391 -55.04 -45.77 -1.56
C ARG A 391 -54.90 -46.55 -0.25
N GLN A 392 -55.66 -46.14 0.76
CA GLN A 392 -55.79 -46.87 2.04
C GLN A 392 -57.25 -47.24 2.27
N ASP A 393 -57.54 -48.53 2.23
CA ASP A 393 -58.86 -49.04 2.55
C ASP A 393 -58.94 -49.35 4.04
N GLN A 394 -59.95 -48.78 4.70
CA GLN A 394 -60.19 -49.00 6.14
C GLN A 394 -61.15 -50.13 6.34
N LEU A 395 -61.01 -50.87 7.46
CA LEU A 395 -61.90 -51.98 7.82
C LEU A 395 -63.35 -51.54 8.00
N SER A 396 -63.61 -50.24 8.12
CA SER A 396 -64.95 -49.64 8.18
C SER A 396 -65.67 -49.52 6.79
N GLY A 397 -65.07 -50.03 5.72
CA GLY A 397 -65.56 -49.83 4.36
C GLY A 397 -65.30 -48.46 3.73
N ARG A 398 -64.52 -47.64 4.40
CA ARG A 398 -64.09 -46.31 3.91
C ARG A 398 -62.76 -46.39 3.17
N THR A 399 -62.65 -45.65 2.13
CA THR A 399 -61.39 -45.53 1.34
C THR A 399 -60.84 -44.16 1.46
N THR A 400 -59.54 -44.05 1.85
CA THR A 400 -58.81 -42.77 1.90
C THR A 400 -57.83 -42.73 0.73
N LEU A 401 -57.92 -41.67 -0.10
CA LEU A 401 -57.00 -41.38 -1.17
C LEU A 401 -56.00 -40.32 -0.67
N ILE A 402 -54.70 -40.65 -0.76
CA ILE A 402 -53.65 -39.76 -0.26
C ILE A 402 -52.78 -39.32 -1.45
N TYR A 403 -52.79 -38.03 -1.73
CA TYR A 403 -51.94 -37.38 -2.72
C TYR A 403 -50.75 -36.72 -1.99
N ARG A 404 -49.55 -37.08 -2.40
CA ARG A 404 -48.33 -36.51 -1.82
C ARG A 404 -47.51 -35.83 -2.87
N GLY A 405 -47.12 -34.58 -2.61
CA GLY A 405 -46.24 -33.82 -3.45
C GLY A 405 -45.18 -33.06 -2.63
N ARG A 406 -44.05 -32.85 -3.23
CA ARG A 406 -42.94 -32.10 -2.63
C ARG A 406 -42.47 -31.05 -3.62
N ARG A 407 -42.41 -29.81 -3.18
CA ARG A 407 -41.84 -28.71 -3.96
C ARG A 407 -40.58 -28.20 -3.26
N LEU A 408 -39.47 -28.17 -3.99
CA LEU A 408 -38.20 -27.62 -3.52
C LEU A 408 -37.99 -26.27 -4.18
N VAL A 409 -38.02 -25.22 -3.39
CA VAL A 409 -37.78 -23.85 -3.82
C VAL A 409 -36.38 -23.44 -3.37
N PRO A 410 -35.50 -23.13 -4.31
CA PRO A 410 -34.15 -22.72 -3.95
C PRO A 410 -34.14 -21.31 -3.33
N GLU A 411 -33.55 -21.15 -2.13
CA GLU A 411 -33.30 -19.85 -1.54
C GLU A 411 -32.06 -19.25 -2.20
N ALA A 412 -32.29 -18.34 -3.15
CA ALA A 412 -31.24 -17.68 -3.90
C ALA A 412 -30.68 -16.49 -3.12
N HIS A 413 -29.38 -16.54 -2.80
CA HIS A 413 -28.64 -15.37 -2.31
C HIS A 413 -27.93 -14.71 -3.48
N HIS A 414 -28.22 -13.43 -3.70
CA HIS A 414 -27.54 -12.63 -4.71
C HIS A 414 -26.18 -12.16 -4.18
N VAL A 415 -25.13 -12.63 -4.84
CA VAL A 415 -23.75 -12.18 -4.60
C VAL A 415 -23.38 -11.32 -5.80
N PHE A 416 -22.99 -10.08 -5.56
CA PHE A 416 -22.68 -9.09 -6.60
C PHE A 416 -23.86 -8.72 -7.53
N GLY A 417 -25.10 -8.81 -7.08
CA GLY A 417 -26.28 -8.35 -7.81
C GLY A 417 -26.69 -9.19 -9.03
N TRP A 418 -25.80 -9.99 -9.63
CA TRP A 418 -26.04 -10.80 -10.83
C TRP A 418 -25.70 -12.27 -10.66
N LEU A 419 -24.95 -12.64 -9.65
CA LEU A 419 -24.62 -14.05 -9.33
C LEU A 419 -25.49 -14.51 -8.16
N SER A 420 -26.31 -15.55 -8.40
CA SER A 420 -27.09 -16.18 -7.35
C SER A 420 -26.51 -17.54 -6.99
N THR A 421 -26.31 -17.77 -5.71
CA THR A 421 -25.91 -19.07 -5.17
C THR A 421 -27.04 -19.64 -4.30
N VAL A 422 -27.36 -20.93 -4.48
CA VAL A 422 -28.36 -21.61 -3.64
C VAL A 422 -27.64 -22.28 -2.48
N ARG A 423 -27.86 -21.77 -1.27
CA ARG A 423 -27.31 -22.35 -0.03
C ARG A 423 -28.30 -23.24 0.71
N ARG A 424 -29.59 -22.99 0.54
CA ARG A 424 -30.66 -23.67 1.27
C ARG A 424 -31.82 -23.92 0.31
N TRP A 425 -32.63 -24.87 0.67
CA TRP A 425 -33.85 -25.22 -0.05
C TRP A 425 -35.02 -25.11 0.92
N ASP A 426 -36.02 -24.29 0.59
CA ASP A 426 -37.31 -24.34 1.25
C ASP A 426 -38.12 -25.50 0.64
N VAL A 427 -38.50 -26.42 1.47
CA VAL A 427 -39.23 -27.59 1.05
C VAL A 427 -40.67 -27.48 1.52
N GLU A 428 -41.59 -27.44 0.57
CA GLU A 428 -43.01 -27.49 0.81
C GLU A 428 -43.49 -28.92 0.55
N ARG A 429 -43.89 -29.60 1.60
CA ARG A 429 -44.53 -30.92 1.50
C ARG A 429 -46.02 -30.72 1.53
N HIS A 430 -46.69 -31.14 0.46
CA HIS A 430 -48.12 -31.13 0.32
C HIS A 430 -48.65 -32.55 0.53
N GLU A 431 -49.62 -32.71 1.43
CA GLU A 431 -50.35 -33.97 1.65
C GLU A 431 -51.83 -33.64 1.64
N VAL A 432 -52.55 -34.27 0.72
CA VAL A 432 -53.99 -34.13 0.62
C VAL A 432 -54.63 -35.50 0.82
N ARG A 433 -55.49 -35.58 1.82
CA ARG A 433 -56.27 -36.78 2.16
C ARG A 433 -57.69 -36.56 1.79
N ILE A 434 -58.25 -37.43 0.95
CA ILE A 434 -59.64 -37.41 0.54
C ILE A 434 -60.30 -38.68 1.06
N GLU A 435 -61.21 -38.56 2.01
CA GLU A 435 -61.98 -39.66 2.56
C GLU A 435 -63.24 -39.89 1.70
N LEU A 436 -63.40 -41.10 1.28
CA LEU A 436 -64.59 -41.58 0.53
C LEU A 436 -65.47 -42.48 1.41
N ASP A 437 -66.76 -42.23 1.38
CA ASP A 437 -67.75 -43.11 1.97
C ASP A 437 -68.54 -43.72 0.82
N GLY A 438 -68.22 -44.99 0.49
CA GLY A 438 -68.63 -45.60 -0.76
C GLY A 438 -68.02 -44.92 -1.96
N ASP A 439 -68.80 -44.27 -2.79
CA ASP A 439 -68.36 -43.60 -4.02
C ASP A 439 -68.37 -42.06 -3.94
N LEU A 440 -68.75 -41.52 -2.79
CA LEU A 440 -68.85 -40.09 -2.57
C LEU A 440 -67.74 -39.54 -1.63
N VAL A 441 -67.22 -38.33 -1.92
CA VAL A 441 -66.27 -37.61 -1.04
C VAL A 441 -66.99 -37.23 0.26
N ARG A 442 -66.45 -37.68 1.37
CA ARG A 442 -66.92 -37.32 2.71
C ARG A 442 -66.19 -36.12 3.30
N ASP A 443 -64.87 -36.15 3.23
CA ASP A 443 -64.01 -35.10 3.81
C ASP A 443 -62.76 -34.94 2.95
N VAL A 444 -62.22 -33.68 2.93
CA VAL A 444 -60.99 -33.34 2.25
C VAL A 444 -60.10 -32.57 3.20
N GLN A 445 -58.98 -33.17 3.54
CA GLN A 445 -57.96 -32.57 4.42
C GLN A 445 -56.71 -32.28 3.62
N ALA A 446 -56.28 -31.00 3.60
CA ALA A 446 -55.05 -30.62 2.94
C ALA A 446 -54.08 -30.06 3.99
N GLU A 447 -52.90 -30.65 4.06
CA GLU A 447 -51.81 -30.19 4.95
C GLU A 447 -50.60 -29.78 4.13
N VAL A 448 -50.07 -28.59 4.41
CA VAL A 448 -48.82 -28.07 3.82
C VAL A 448 -47.82 -27.86 4.92
N ARG A 449 -46.75 -28.63 4.92
CA ARG A 449 -45.64 -28.50 5.86
C ARG A 449 -44.46 -27.87 5.15
N ARG A 450 -43.91 -26.80 5.76
CA ARG A 450 -42.72 -26.11 5.27
C ARG A 450 -41.57 -26.39 6.21
N TYR A 451 -40.44 -26.78 5.65
CA TYR A 451 -39.20 -26.96 6.38
C TYR A 451 -38.00 -26.59 5.52
N ARG A 452 -36.90 -26.28 6.15
CA ARG A 452 -35.65 -25.90 5.47
C ARG A 452 -34.69 -27.08 5.46
N LEU A 453 -34.12 -27.35 4.29
CA LEU A 453 -33.06 -28.34 4.13
C LEU A 453 -31.75 -27.66 3.84
N GLY A 454 -30.67 -28.13 4.49
CA GLY A 454 -29.30 -27.78 4.14
C GLY A 454 -28.94 -28.38 2.76
N ALA A 455 -27.87 -27.84 2.14
CA ALA A 455 -27.45 -28.29 0.80
C ALA A 455 -27.05 -29.78 0.74
N GLU A 456 -26.69 -30.39 1.87
CA GLU A 456 -26.31 -31.82 1.97
C GLU A 456 -27.51 -32.75 2.06
N GLU A 457 -28.61 -32.30 2.62
CA GLU A 457 -29.84 -33.12 2.80
C GLU A 457 -30.78 -33.08 1.58
N ALA A 458 -30.54 -32.19 0.63
CA ALA A 458 -31.33 -32.02 -0.56
C ALA A 458 -30.89 -32.94 -1.73
N ARG A 459 -29.89 -33.80 -1.49
CA ARG A 459 -29.45 -34.87 -2.40
C ARG A 459 -30.39 -36.06 -2.27
#